data_8ad58d35875a1bcbe90c930fb6655bdc
#
_entry.id   8ad58d35875a1bcbe90c930fb6655bdc
#
_cell.length_a   1.000
_cell.length_b   1.000
_cell.length_c   1.000
_cell.angle_alpha   90.00
_cell.angle_beta   90.00
_cell.angle_gamma   90.00
#
_symmetry.space_group_name_H-M   'P 1'
#
loop_
_entity.id
_entity.type
_entity.pdbx_description
1 polymer ?
#
loop_
_entity_poly.entity_id
_entity_poly.type
_entity_poly.pdbx_seq_one_letter_code
_entity_poly.pdbx_strand_id
1 'polypeptide(L)'
;MKFTRSWLEEYIDISVSTDDLCHQLTMAGLEVDEIIKIDNDFLIDVDLTPNRSDCLSVYGIARELNSINNNFKLKSNKNIKVIPSCQSHQLKINIEEKNVCPIFSYMSLENLNSSFEAPSYITNRLNQIGIKLVHPIVDILNYIMIDIGQPMHAYDADMINGSISLGFAKKNKSFKALDGNEYKLTSKNFIISDSDNVLSLAGIIGSEHSAVSKKTKNIIIESAFFNPDFISNKARDLKLHTESSHRFERGVDFELSTNCLLYTSPSPRDS
;
A
#
# COMPACT_ATOMS: atom_id res chain seq x y z
N MET A 1 12.05 3.16 -7.47
CA MET A 1 11.02 3.91 -6.69
C MET A 1 10.83 5.27 -7.32
N LYS A 2 9.64 5.51 -7.89
CA LYS A 2 9.36 6.77 -8.61
C LYS A 2 8.56 7.74 -7.76
N PHE A 3 8.95 9.01 -7.77
CA PHE A 3 8.21 10.10 -7.12
C PHE A 3 8.55 11.43 -7.78
N THR A 4 7.71 12.44 -7.59
CA THR A 4 8.03 13.79 -8.07
C THR A 4 8.70 14.61 -6.97
N ARG A 5 9.53 15.57 -7.37
CA ARG A 5 10.19 16.48 -6.44
C ARG A 5 9.18 17.24 -5.58
N SER A 6 8.12 17.76 -6.18
CA SER A 6 7.07 18.47 -5.43
C SER A 6 6.35 17.58 -4.41
N TRP A 7 6.21 16.28 -4.69
CA TRP A 7 5.64 15.34 -3.73
C TRP A 7 6.56 15.15 -2.52
N LEU A 8 7.87 15.00 -2.77
CA LEU A 8 8.87 14.90 -1.70
C LEU A 8 8.92 16.18 -0.84
N GLU A 9 8.78 17.35 -1.48
CA GLU A 9 8.77 18.65 -0.81
C GLU A 9 7.58 18.86 0.14
N GLU A 10 6.55 18.00 0.10
CA GLU A 10 5.50 18.02 1.12
C GLU A 10 5.98 17.56 2.49
N TYR A 11 7.00 16.72 2.52
CA TYR A 11 7.57 16.13 3.75
C TYR A 11 8.82 16.81 4.24
N ILE A 12 9.58 17.45 3.34
CA ILE A 12 10.90 17.98 3.68
C ILE A 12 11.18 19.28 2.93
N ASP A 13 11.85 20.21 3.60
CA ASP A 13 12.30 21.44 2.94
C ASP A 13 13.58 21.17 2.15
N ILE A 14 13.54 21.46 0.83
CA ILE A 14 14.63 21.23 -0.11
C ILE A 14 15.09 22.57 -0.68
N SER A 15 16.27 23.03 -0.26
CA SER A 15 16.84 24.30 -0.69
C SER A 15 17.86 24.19 -1.83
N VAL A 16 18.17 22.97 -2.27
CA VAL A 16 19.18 22.68 -3.31
C VAL A 16 18.53 22.44 -4.67
N SER A 17 19.31 22.45 -5.73
CA SER A 17 18.87 22.07 -7.07
C SER A 17 18.43 20.59 -7.12
N THR A 18 17.67 20.20 -8.17
CA THR A 18 17.30 18.78 -8.36
C THR A 18 18.52 17.90 -8.58
N ASP A 19 19.51 18.39 -9.32
CA ASP A 19 20.75 17.66 -9.59
C ASP A 19 21.55 17.42 -8.31
N ASP A 20 21.69 18.44 -7.45
CA ASP A 20 22.35 18.30 -6.15
C ASP A 20 21.59 17.35 -5.21
N LEU A 21 20.25 17.41 -5.20
CA LEU A 21 19.41 16.48 -4.45
C LEU A 21 19.68 15.04 -4.88
N CYS A 22 19.63 14.77 -6.18
CA CYS A 22 19.85 13.45 -6.75
C CYS A 22 21.28 12.96 -6.51
N HIS A 23 22.27 13.86 -6.60
CA HIS A 23 23.65 13.52 -6.23
C HIS A 23 23.75 13.10 -4.75
N GLN A 24 23.11 13.82 -3.82
CA GLN A 24 23.13 13.48 -2.40
C GLN A 24 22.44 12.14 -2.12
N LEU A 25 21.30 11.83 -2.79
CA LEU A 25 20.64 10.53 -2.70
C LEU A 25 21.58 9.40 -3.14
N THR A 26 22.22 9.55 -4.30
CA THR A 26 23.16 8.56 -4.83
C THR A 26 24.36 8.35 -3.90
N MET A 27 24.92 9.42 -3.36
CA MET A 27 26.04 9.33 -2.40
C MET A 27 25.66 8.70 -1.07
N ALA A 28 24.35 8.71 -0.72
CA ALA A 28 23.82 8.01 0.44
C ALA A 28 23.48 6.53 0.17
N GLY A 29 23.73 6.05 -1.07
CA GLY A 29 23.45 4.67 -1.47
C GLY A 29 22.02 4.44 -2.01
N LEU A 30 21.31 5.52 -2.35
CA LEU A 30 20.03 5.49 -3.04
C LEU A 30 20.29 5.94 -4.49
N GLU A 31 20.65 5.00 -5.35
CA GLU A 31 21.06 5.29 -6.73
C GLU A 31 19.92 5.91 -7.53
N VAL A 32 20.15 7.11 -8.07
CA VAL A 32 19.18 7.76 -8.96
C VAL A 32 19.44 7.30 -10.39
N ASP A 33 18.51 6.51 -10.94
CA ASP A 33 18.60 5.98 -12.30
C ASP A 33 18.25 7.02 -13.34
N GLU A 34 17.18 7.78 -13.10
CA GLU A 34 16.64 8.69 -14.09
C GLU A 34 16.01 9.94 -13.45
N ILE A 35 16.18 11.08 -14.13
CA ILE A 35 15.53 12.35 -13.80
C ILE A 35 14.80 12.83 -15.06
N ILE A 36 13.47 12.92 -15.00
CA ILE A 36 12.63 13.37 -16.13
C ILE A 36 11.97 14.68 -15.73
N LYS A 37 12.12 15.70 -16.56
CA LYS A 37 11.37 16.96 -16.38
C LYS A 37 9.93 16.77 -16.86
N ILE A 38 8.97 17.02 -15.96
CA ILE A 38 7.55 16.98 -16.24
C ILE A 38 6.96 18.35 -15.92
N ASP A 39 6.57 19.09 -16.95
CA ASP A 39 6.07 20.48 -16.82
C ASP A 39 7.00 21.35 -15.96
N ASN A 40 6.54 21.77 -14.79
CA ASN A 40 7.30 22.55 -13.83
C ASN A 40 7.90 21.72 -12.68
N ASP A 41 7.92 20.39 -12.79
CA ASP A 41 8.37 19.45 -11.77
C ASP A 41 9.41 18.47 -12.34
N PHE A 42 9.96 17.62 -11.50
CA PHE A 42 10.90 16.56 -11.87
C PHE A 42 10.41 15.22 -11.32
N LEU A 43 10.28 14.24 -12.20
CA LEU A 43 10.14 12.84 -11.82
C LEU A 43 11.53 12.28 -11.55
N ILE A 44 11.71 11.68 -10.40
CA ILE A 44 12.96 11.06 -9.95
C ILE A 44 12.69 9.57 -9.79
N ASP A 45 13.52 8.75 -10.45
CA ASP A 45 13.51 7.29 -10.27
C ASP A 45 14.75 6.87 -9.48
N VAL A 46 14.51 6.20 -8.35
CA VAL A 46 15.56 5.72 -7.44
C VAL A 46 15.55 4.21 -7.43
N ASP A 47 16.69 3.58 -7.72
CA ASP A 47 16.90 2.15 -7.52
C ASP A 47 17.30 1.87 -6.07
N LEU A 48 16.53 1.02 -5.42
CA LEU A 48 16.69 0.70 -4.01
C LEU A 48 17.16 -0.72 -3.82
N THR A 49 18.27 -0.88 -3.12
CA THR A 49 18.77 -2.20 -2.72
C THR A 49 17.75 -2.91 -1.81
N PRO A 50 17.71 -4.26 -1.80
CA PRO A 50 16.70 -5.02 -1.05
C PRO A 50 16.67 -4.74 0.46
N ASN A 51 17.74 -4.25 1.04
CA ASN A 51 17.85 -3.91 2.46
C ASN A 51 17.36 -2.49 2.80
N ARG A 52 16.88 -1.71 1.81
CA ARG A 52 16.39 -0.34 2.00
C ARG A 52 14.87 -0.25 1.78
N SER A 53 14.14 -1.21 2.36
CA SER A 53 12.66 -1.19 2.36
C SER A 53 12.08 0.05 3.03
N ASP A 54 12.78 0.64 3.98
CA ASP A 54 12.47 1.89 4.66
C ASP A 54 12.34 3.09 3.70
N CYS A 55 12.99 3.02 2.53
CA CYS A 55 12.95 4.04 1.47
C CYS A 55 11.96 3.71 0.33
N LEU A 56 11.16 2.62 0.44
CA LEU A 56 10.12 2.29 -0.55
C LEU A 56 8.86 3.17 -0.43
N SER A 57 9.05 4.45 -0.04
CA SER A 57 8.01 5.46 0.07
C SER A 57 8.58 6.87 -0.03
N VAL A 58 7.75 7.84 -0.38
CA VAL A 58 8.16 9.26 -0.43
C VAL A 58 8.59 9.75 0.94
N TYR A 59 7.83 9.39 1.98
CA TYR A 59 8.17 9.71 3.36
C TYR A 59 9.48 9.05 3.82
N GLY A 60 9.75 7.80 3.39
CA GLY A 60 11.01 7.10 3.68
C GLY A 60 12.22 7.82 3.08
N ILE A 61 12.11 8.26 1.83
CA ILE A 61 13.14 9.09 1.16
C ILE A 61 13.34 10.42 1.90
N ALA A 62 12.26 11.07 2.34
CA ALA A 62 12.36 12.30 3.11
C ALA A 62 13.09 12.12 4.45
N ARG A 63 12.82 11.02 5.17
CA ARG A 63 13.54 10.67 6.41
C ARG A 63 15.03 10.46 6.17
N GLU A 64 15.37 9.76 5.09
CA GLU A 64 16.77 9.52 4.73
C GLU A 64 17.48 10.83 4.43
N LEU A 65 16.90 11.71 3.61
CA LEU A 65 17.47 13.03 3.32
C LEU A 65 17.72 13.83 4.60
N ASN A 66 16.78 13.83 5.52
CA ASN A 66 16.95 14.51 6.81
C ASN A 66 18.11 13.92 7.65
N SER A 67 18.40 12.62 7.49
CA SER A 67 19.49 11.97 8.22
C SER A 67 20.88 12.26 7.64
N ILE A 68 20.99 12.43 6.33
CA ILE A 68 22.26 12.68 5.65
C ILE A 68 22.68 14.15 5.66
N ASN A 69 21.75 15.09 5.75
CA ASN A 69 22.06 16.50 5.69
C ASN A 69 21.13 17.33 6.60
N ASN A 70 21.71 17.93 7.62
CA ASN A 70 20.99 18.77 8.60
C ASN A 70 20.28 20.00 8.00
N ASN A 71 20.59 20.37 6.75
CA ASN A 71 19.88 21.43 6.05
C ASN A 71 18.51 20.98 5.52
N PHE A 72 18.28 19.68 5.39
CA PHE A 72 17.00 19.12 5.04
C PHE A 72 16.17 18.90 6.31
N LYS A 73 15.12 19.66 6.50
CA LYS A 73 14.29 19.56 7.71
C LYS A 73 12.95 18.92 7.39
N LEU A 74 12.66 17.81 8.08
CA LEU A 74 11.33 17.22 8.00
C LEU A 74 10.28 18.21 8.48
N LYS A 75 9.23 18.34 7.70
CA LYS A 75 8.04 19.10 8.10
C LYS A 75 7.28 18.33 9.18
N SER A 76 6.73 19.03 10.15
CA SER A 76 5.91 18.40 11.18
C SER A 76 4.74 17.67 10.53
N ASN A 77 4.53 16.40 10.91
CA ASN A 77 3.41 15.60 10.41
C ASN A 77 2.08 16.34 10.63
N LYS A 78 1.28 16.38 9.57
CA LYS A 78 -0.10 16.89 9.69
C LYS A 78 -0.83 16.00 10.71
N ASN A 79 -1.38 16.63 11.77
CA ASN A 79 -2.18 15.90 12.75
C ASN A 79 -3.37 15.23 12.05
N ILE A 80 -3.34 13.91 12.01
CA ILE A 80 -4.47 13.12 11.51
C ILE A 80 -5.56 13.19 12.56
N LYS A 81 -6.72 13.70 12.20
CA LYS A 81 -7.87 13.66 13.10
C LYS A 81 -8.41 12.23 13.11
N VAL A 82 -8.35 11.58 14.25
CA VAL A 82 -9.02 10.29 14.46
C VAL A 82 -10.52 10.48 14.29
N ILE A 83 -11.12 9.78 13.34
CA ILE A 83 -12.57 9.71 13.20
C ILE A 83 -13.07 8.78 14.29
N PRO A 84 -14.06 9.18 15.11
CA PRO A 84 -14.64 8.29 16.10
C PRO A 84 -15.18 7.03 15.41
N SER A 85 -14.81 5.86 15.92
CA SER A 85 -15.37 4.60 15.45
C SER A 85 -16.87 4.58 15.67
N CYS A 86 -17.66 4.52 14.61
CA CYS A 86 -19.02 4.01 14.71
C CYS A 86 -18.92 2.51 14.96
N GLN A 87 -19.67 2.00 15.93
CA GLN A 87 -19.77 0.55 16.19
C GLN A 87 -20.64 -0.10 15.09
N SER A 88 -20.13 -0.21 13.88
CA SER A 88 -20.79 -0.96 12.82
C SER A 88 -20.00 -2.25 12.59
N HIS A 89 -20.72 -3.34 12.55
CA HIS A 89 -20.30 -4.71 12.23
C HIS A 89 -18.88 -5.12 12.67
N GLN A 90 -18.76 -5.70 13.85
CA GLN A 90 -17.53 -6.39 14.26
C GLN A 90 -17.34 -7.63 13.37
N LEU A 91 -16.43 -7.53 12.41
CA LEU A 91 -15.95 -8.69 11.68
C LEU A 91 -15.23 -9.64 12.62
N LYS A 92 -15.64 -10.90 12.58
CA LYS A 92 -14.91 -11.94 13.29
C LYS A 92 -13.69 -12.32 12.46
N ILE A 93 -12.51 -11.99 12.99
CA ILE A 93 -11.22 -12.31 12.34
C ILE A 93 -10.52 -13.41 13.13
N ASN A 94 -10.10 -14.45 12.43
CA ASN A 94 -9.34 -15.56 12.97
C ASN A 94 -7.95 -15.60 12.33
N ILE A 95 -6.90 -15.35 13.12
CA ILE A 95 -5.50 -15.46 12.67
C ILE A 95 -4.96 -16.79 13.18
N GLU A 96 -4.86 -17.77 12.28
CA GLU A 96 -4.37 -19.12 12.60
C GLU A 96 -2.87 -19.11 12.90
N GLU A 97 -2.09 -18.28 12.18
CA GLU A 97 -0.63 -18.23 12.26
C GLU A 97 -0.14 -16.82 12.59
N LYS A 98 -0.12 -16.50 13.87
CA LYS A 98 0.30 -15.18 14.37
C LYS A 98 1.76 -14.84 14.05
N ASN A 99 2.62 -15.83 13.83
CA ASN A 99 4.01 -15.60 13.43
C ASN A 99 4.12 -15.09 11.98
N VAL A 100 3.15 -15.43 11.14
CA VAL A 100 3.08 -14.99 9.73
C VAL A 100 2.42 -13.63 9.62
N CYS A 101 1.32 -13.42 10.33
CA CYS A 101 0.61 -12.15 10.39
C CYS A 101 0.43 -11.70 11.84
N PRO A 102 1.46 -11.06 12.44
CA PRO A 102 1.38 -10.58 13.83
C PRO A 102 0.39 -9.45 14.02
N ILE A 103 0.18 -8.62 13.00
CA ILE A 103 -0.71 -7.46 13.04
C ILE A 103 -1.64 -7.49 11.83
N PHE A 104 -2.93 -7.45 12.11
CA PHE A 104 -3.97 -7.31 11.12
C PHE A 104 -4.97 -6.25 11.60
N SER A 105 -4.97 -5.12 10.95
CA SER A 105 -5.86 -4.00 11.21
C SER A 105 -6.85 -3.86 10.07
N TYR A 106 -8.07 -3.45 10.37
CA TYR A 106 -9.07 -3.20 9.33
C TYR A 106 -9.97 -2.03 9.68
N MET A 107 -10.57 -1.44 8.66
CA MET A 107 -11.61 -0.43 8.76
C MET A 107 -12.77 -0.79 7.84
N SER A 108 -14.00 -0.71 8.34
CA SER A 108 -15.20 -0.84 7.51
C SER A 108 -15.72 0.55 7.17
N LEU A 109 -16.07 0.77 5.91
CA LEU A 109 -16.78 1.95 5.44
C LEU A 109 -18.06 1.51 4.75
N GLU A 110 -19.18 2.10 5.15
CA GLU A 110 -20.52 1.74 4.65
C GLU A 110 -21.14 2.92 3.89
N ASN A 111 -22.08 2.60 3.00
CA ASN A 111 -22.85 3.58 2.23
C ASN A 111 -21.97 4.52 1.39
N LEU A 112 -20.92 3.99 0.76
CA LEU A 112 -20.08 4.77 -0.14
C LEU A 112 -20.90 5.32 -1.31
N ASN A 113 -20.62 6.58 -1.67
CA ASN A 113 -21.21 7.18 -2.83
C ASN A 113 -20.61 6.58 -4.11
N SER A 114 -21.42 5.98 -4.97
CA SER A 114 -20.98 5.37 -6.23
C SER A 114 -20.39 6.37 -7.23
N SER A 115 -20.63 7.68 -7.04
CA SER A 115 -20.06 8.76 -7.84
C SER A 115 -18.80 9.37 -7.23
N PHE A 116 -18.24 8.78 -6.16
CA PHE A 116 -17.00 9.24 -5.54
C PHE A 116 -15.85 9.12 -6.55
N GLU A 117 -15.08 10.18 -6.68
CA GLU A 117 -13.85 10.24 -7.47
C GLU A 117 -12.65 10.48 -6.55
N ALA A 118 -11.51 9.90 -6.88
CA ALA A 118 -10.30 10.19 -6.14
C ALA A 118 -9.87 11.64 -6.38
N PRO A 119 -9.37 12.35 -5.36
CA PRO A 119 -8.87 13.72 -5.52
C PRO A 119 -7.86 13.85 -6.66
N SER A 120 -7.96 14.93 -7.44
CA SER A 120 -7.15 15.13 -8.64
C SER A 120 -5.63 15.10 -8.37
N TYR A 121 -5.18 15.56 -7.21
CA TYR A 121 -3.76 15.50 -6.85
C TYR A 121 -3.26 14.04 -6.70
N ILE A 122 -4.11 13.12 -6.21
CA ILE A 122 -3.80 11.69 -6.11
C ILE A 122 -3.67 11.08 -7.51
N THR A 123 -4.69 11.28 -8.35
CA THR A 123 -4.72 10.71 -9.70
C THR A 123 -3.58 11.24 -10.57
N ASN A 124 -3.27 12.54 -10.46
CA ASN A 124 -2.16 13.15 -11.19
C ASN A 124 -0.80 12.53 -10.76
N ARG A 125 -0.55 12.39 -9.47
CA ARG A 125 0.70 11.80 -8.96
C ARG A 125 0.87 10.35 -9.37
N LEU A 126 -0.18 9.54 -9.26
CA LEU A 126 -0.14 8.15 -9.70
C LEU A 126 0.15 8.05 -11.20
N ASN A 127 -0.49 8.87 -12.03
CA ASN A 127 -0.21 8.93 -13.46
C ASN A 127 1.23 9.36 -13.77
N GLN A 128 1.76 10.35 -13.06
CA GLN A 128 3.14 10.83 -13.26
C GLN A 128 4.18 9.74 -12.98
N ILE A 129 3.94 8.88 -12.00
CA ILE A 129 4.84 7.75 -11.68
C ILE A 129 4.52 6.47 -12.45
N GLY A 130 3.53 6.51 -13.37
CA GLY A 130 3.18 5.40 -14.25
C GLY A 130 2.25 4.36 -13.64
N ILE A 131 1.60 4.65 -12.50
CA ILE A 131 0.59 3.76 -11.92
C ILE A 131 -0.75 3.98 -12.61
N LYS A 132 -1.29 2.90 -13.19
CA LYS A 132 -2.58 2.92 -13.88
C LYS A 132 -3.72 3.07 -12.88
N LEU A 133 -4.59 4.04 -13.12
CA LEU A 133 -5.82 4.22 -12.34
C LEU A 133 -6.82 3.10 -12.65
N VAL A 134 -7.44 2.55 -11.61
CA VAL A 134 -8.37 1.42 -11.70
C VAL A 134 -9.72 1.75 -11.08
N HIS A 135 -9.72 2.18 -9.83
CA HIS A 135 -10.92 2.50 -9.06
C HIS A 135 -10.55 3.50 -7.96
N PRO A 136 -11.37 4.53 -7.68
CA PRO A 136 -11.02 5.60 -6.74
C PRO A 136 -10.46 5.12 -5.40
N ILE A 137 -11.06 4.08 -4.82
CA ILE A 137 -10.58 3.48 -3.56
C ILE A 137 -9.20 2.85 -3.75
N VAL A 138 -9.02 2.04 -4.79
CA VAL A 138 -7.72 1.38 -5.08
C VAL A 138 -6.65 2.43 -5.36
N ASP A 139 -6.99 3.50 -6.07
CA ASP A 139 -6.07 4.59 -6.40
C ASP A 139 -5.61 5.32 -5.13
N ILE A 140 -6.52 5.57 -4.18
CA ILE A 140 -6.16 6.12 -2.86
C ILE A 140 -5.22 5.17 -2.10
N LEU A 141 -5.51 3.87 -2.08
CA LEU A 141 -4.65 2.89 -1.39
C LEU A 141 -3.28 2.78 -2.04
N ASN A 142 -3.20 2.83 -3.38
CA ASN A 142 -1.94 2.87 -4.11
C ASN A 142 -1.16 4.16 -3.80
N TYR A 143 -1.85 5.30 -3.76
CA TYR A 143 -1.22 6.55 -3.37
C TYR A 143 -0.59 6.46 -1.98
N ILE A 144 -1.33 5.97 -0.98
CA ILE A 144 -0.84 5.82 0.40
C ILE A 144 0.34 4.84 0.46
N MET A 145 0.28 3.74 -0.29
CA MET A 145 1.40 2.80 -0.37
C MET A 145 2.69 3.47 -0.89
N ILE A 146 2.60 4.32 -1.90
CA ILE A 146 3.76 5.08 -2.41
C ILE A 146 4.16 6.19 -1.45
N ASP A 147 3.20 6.86 -0.85
CA ASP A 147 3.41 8.02 0.02
C ASP A 147 4.13 7.64 1.32
N ILE A 148 3.64 6.61 2.02
CA ILE A 148 4.14 6.22 3.36
C ILE A 148 4.67 4.79 3.46
N GLY A 149 4.56 3.96 2.42
CA GLY A 149 5.20 2.65 2.34
C GLY A 149 4.38 1.46 2.84
N GLN A 150 3.10 1.64 3.21
CA GLN A 150 2.25 0.58 3.70
C GLN A 150 1.27 0.11 2.61
N PRO A 151 1.42 -1.12 2.08
CA PRO A 151 0.41 -1.69 1.20
C PRO A 151 -0.87 -1.98 1.96
N MET A 152 -2.00 -1.63 1.34
CA MET A 152 -3.34 -1.89 1.86
C MET A 152 -4.21 -2.54 0.79
N HIS A 153 -5.27 -3.22 1.20
CA HIS A 153 -6.22 -3.83 0.29
C HIS A 153 -7.65 -3.47 0.67
N ALA A 154 -8.52 -3.34 -0.33
CA ALA A 154 -9.95 -3.11 -0.13
C ALA A 154 -10.75 -4.28 -0.68
N TYR A 155 -11.65 -4.80 0.14
CA TYR A 155 -12.63 -5.81 -0.21
C TYR A 155 -14.01 -5.19 -0.34
N ASP A 156 -14.82 -5.68 -1.28
CA ASP A 156 -16.26 -5.49 -1.29
C ASP A 156 -16.85 -6.28 -0.10
N ALA A 157 -17.35 -5.57 0.90
CA ALA A 157 -17.82 -6.18 2.14
C ALA A 157 -19.06 -7.08 1.91
N ASP A 158 -19.87 -6.74 0.90
CA ASP A 158 -21.09 -7.50 0.58
C ASP A 158 -20.76 -8.85 -0.09
N MET A 159 -19.53 -9.05 -0.52
CA MET A 159 -19.03 -10.30 -1.11
C MET A 159 -18.34 -11.23 -0.10
N ILE A 160 -18.24 -10.81 1.17
CA ILE A 160 -17.59 -11.61 2.22
C ILE A 160 -18.66 -12.43 2.97
N ASN A 161 -18.46 -13.74 3.04
CA ASN A 161 -19.36 -14.64 3.73
C ASN A 161 -18.80 -15.10 5.10
N GLY A 162 -19.41 -14.62 6.18
CA GLY A 162 -19.07 -15.02 7.55
C GLY A 162 -17.79 -14.37 8.09
N SER A 163 -16.91 -15.17 8.68
CA SER A 163 -15.68 -14.69 9.30
C SER A 163 -14.49 -14.68 8.35
N ILE A 164 -13.58 -13.73 8.52
CA ILE A 164 -12.30 -13.73 7.81
C ILE A 164 -11.30 -14.59 8.57
N SER A 165 -10.61 -15.47 7.84
CA SER A 165 -9.55 -16.32 8.38
C SER A 165 -8.24 -16.11 7.62
N LEU A 166 -7.15 -15.98 8.38
CA LEU A 166 -5.79 -15.87 7.88
C LEU A 166 -5.04 -17.16 8.22
N GLY A 167 -4.63 -17.90 7.20
CA GLY A 167 -3.97 -19.19 7.40
C GLY A 167 -3.34 -19.73 6.12
N PHE A 168 -2.68 -20.89 6.22
CA PHE A 168 -2.14 -21.55 5.03
C PHE A 168 -3.25 -22.22 4.20
N ALA A 169 -3.13 -22.12 2.88
CA ALA A 169 -4.09 -22.73 1.97
C ALA A 169 -4.18 -24.25 2.16
N LYS A 170 -5.39 -24.78 2.17
CA LYS A 170 -5.61 -26.24 2.09
C LYS A 170 -5.25 -26.75 0.69
N LYS A 171 -4.82 -28.00 0.60
CA LYS A 171 -4.48 -28.63 -0.71
C LYS A 171 -5.64 -28.46 -1.72
N ASN A 172 -5.26 -28.21 -2.98
CA ASN A 172 -6.16 -28.09 -4.12
C ASN A 172 -7.14 -26.90 -4.10
N LYS A 173 -6.88 -25.84 -3.31
CA LYS A 173 -7.59 -24.58 -3.51
C LYS A 173 -7.01 -23.83 -4.70
N SER A 174 -7.87 -23.20 -5.48
CA SER A 174 -7.50 -22.21 -6.49
C SER A 174 -8.34 -20.96 -6.33
N PHE A 175 -7.89 -19.85 -6.87
CA PHE A 175 -8.66 -18.62 -6.93
C PHE A 175 -8.31 -17.84 -8.18
N LYS A 176 -9.26 -17.07 -8.68
CA LYS A 176 -9.06 -16.12 -9.75
C LYS A 176 -8.60 -14.79 -9.14
N ALA A 177 -7.40 -14.36 -9.50
CA ALA A 177 -6.80 -13.15 -8.96
C ALA A 177 -7.18 -11.90 -9.75
N LEU A 178 -6.88 -10.72 -9.21
CA LEU A 178 -7.17 -9.41 -9.83
C LEU A 178 -6.50 -9.18 -11.19
N ASP A 179 -5.46 -9.94 -11.53
CA ASP A 179 -4.82 -9.93 -12.84
C ASP A 179 -5.57 -10.76 -13.89
N GLY A 180 -6.69 -11.40 -13.51
CA GLY A 180 -7.53 -12.24 -14.34
C GLY A 180 -7.05 -13.69 -14.48
N ASN A 181 -5.91 -14.05 -13.89
CA ASN A 181 -5.37 -15.41 -13.94
C ASN A 181 -5.89 -16.28 -12.79
N GLU A 182 -5.95 -17.59 -13.03
CA GLU A 182 -6.27 -18.57 -12.00
C GLU A 182 -4.99 -19.18 -11.43
N TYR A 183 -4.86 -19.12 -10.09
CA TYR A 183 -3.71 -19.64 -9.37
C TYR A 183 -4.08 -20.85 -8.52
N LYS A 184 -3.32 -21.94 -8.69
CA LYS A 184 -3.41 -23.14 -7.84
C LYS A 184 -2.57 -22.92 -6.58
N LEU A 185 -3.20 -23.03 -5.43
CA LEU A 185 -2.57 -22.80 -4.15
C LEU A 185 -2.05 -24.11 -3.55
N THR A 186 -0.95 -24.00 -2.85
CA THR A 186 -0.31 -25.07 -2.08
C THR A 186 -0.36 -24.75 -0.59
N SER A 187 -0.06 -25.72 0.26
CA SER A 187 0.04 -25.52 1.70
C SER A 187 1.18 -24.57 2.13
N LYS A 188 1.96 -24.03 1.17
CA LYS A 188 2.98 -23.01 1.43
C LYS A 188 2.48 -21.58 1.22
N ASN A 189 1.26 -21.43 0.66
CA ASN A 189 0.69 -20.13 0.39
C ASN A 189 -0.16 -19.68 1.56
N PHE A 190 0.16 -18.54 2.13
CA PHE A 190 -0.63 -17.90 3.17
C PHE A 190 -1.73 -17.08 2.52
N ILE A 191 -2.97 -17.27 2.95
CA ILE A 191 -4.15 -16.69 2.32
C ILE A 191 -5.04 -15.98 3.35
N ILE A 192 -5.81 -15.05 2.87
CA ILE A 192 -6.97 -14.49 3.55
C ILE A 192 -8.19 -15.09 2.88
N SER A 193 -9.08 -15.67 3.67
CA SER A 193 -10.28 -16.35 3.16
C SER A 193 -11.50 -16.05 4.05
N ASP A 194 -12.66 -16.18 3.47
CA ASP A 194 -13.92 -16.29 4.22
C ASP A 194 -14.35 -17.75 4.38
N SER A 195 -15.63 -18.00 4.69
CA SER A 195 -16.15 -19.34 4.84
C SER A 195 -16.04 -20.18 3.57
N ASP A 196 -16.15 -19.58 2.40
CA ASP A 196 -16.29 -20.26 1.11
C ASP A 196 -15.13 -19.98 0.15
N ASN A 197 -14.59 -18.76 0.15
CA ASN A 197 -13.72 -18.24 -0.88
C ASN A 197 -12.33 -17.83 -0.36
N VAL A 198 -11.36 -17.81 -1.26
CA VAL A 198 -10.09 -17.12 -1.06
C VAL A 198 -10.30 -15.66 -1.44
N LEU A 199 -10.07 -14.75 -0.51
CA LEU A 199 -10.20 -13.30 -0.69
C LEU A 199 -8.90 -12.67 -1.21
N SER A 200 -7.76 -13.20 -0.77
CA SER A 200 -6.45 -12.78 -1.28
C SER A 200 -5.35 -13.80 -1.00
N LEU A 201 -4.31 -13.77 -1.80
CA LEU A 201 -3.00 -14.30 -1.47
C LEU A 201 -2.28 -13.23 -0.65
N ALA A 202 -2.15 -13.47 0.63
CA ALA A 202 -1.76 -12.47 1.63
C ALA A 202 -0.46 -11.75 1.27
N GLY A 203 -0.49 -10.42 1.26
CA GLY A 203 0.63 -9.55 0.91
C GLY A 203 1.04 -9.57 -0.57
N ILE A 204 0.33 -10.29 -1.44
CA ILE A 204 0.71 -10.45 -2.86
C ILE A 204 -0.36 -9.90 -3.80
N ILE A 205 -1.56 -10.52 -3.82
CA ILE A 205 -2.62 -10.12 -4.76
C ILE A 205 -4.01 -10.51 -4.24
N GLY A 206 -4.98 -9.64 -4.46
CA GLY A 206 -6.38 -9.89 -4.12
C GLY A 206 -7.10 -10.81 -5.11
N SER A 207 -8.27 -11.32 -4.71
CA SER A 207 -9.16 -12.09 -5.54
C SER A 207 -10.10 -11.20 -6.35
N GLU A 208 -10.42 -11.63 -7.58
CA GLU A 208 -11.47 -10.99 -8.39
C GLU A 208 -12.85 -11.07 -7.70
N HIS A 209 -13.11 -12.15 -6.95
CA HIS A 209 -14.38 -12.39 -6.27
C HIS A 209 -14.76 -11.26 -5.31
N SER A 210 -13.81 -10.77 -4.51
CA SER A 210 -14.02 -9.73 -3.49
C SER A 210 -13.53 -8.35 -3.94
N ALA A 211 -13.28 -8.16 -5.23
CA ALA A 211 -12.80 -6.91 -5.77
C ALA A 211 -13.83 -5.79 -5.65
N VAL A 212 -13.38 -4.60 -5.27
CA VAL A 212 -14.22 -3.41 -5.29
C VAL A 212 -14.56 -3.02 -6.72
N SER A 213 -15.78 -2.56 -6.94
CA SER A 213 -16.33 -2.17 -8.22
C SER A 213 -17.15 -0.88 -8.11
N LYS A 214 -17.58 -0.32 -9.23
CA LYS A 214 -18.49 0.86 -9.23
C LYS A 214 -19.84 0.61 -8.53
N LYS A 215 -20.19 -0.64 -8.27
CA LYS A 215 -21.45 -1.01 -7.57
C LYS A 215 -21.24 -1.20 -6.07
N THR A 216 -20.00 -1.31 -5.63
CA THR A 216 -19.64 -1.53 -4.23
C THR A 216 -20.06 -0.34 -3.37
N LYS A 217 -20.80 -0.61 -2.32
CA LYS A 217 -21.27 0.40 -1.35
C LYS A 217 -20.64 0.25 0.02
N ASN A 218 -20.23 -0.96 0.35
CA ASN A 218 -19.64 -1.28 1.64
C ASN A 218 -18.27 -1.91 1.40
N ILE A 219 -17.25 -1.41 2.08
CA ILE A 219 -15.89 -1.92 1.93
C ILE A 219 -15.25 -2.24 3.27
N ILE A 220 -14.33 -3.17 3.22
CA ILE A 220 -13.37 -3.42 4.29
C ILE A 220 -11.99 -3.09 3.75
N ILE A 221 -11.31 -2.16 4.41
CA ILE A 221 -9.92 -1.83 4.11
C ILE A 221 -9.04 -2.59 5.10
N GLU A 222 -8.13 -3.37 4.56
CA GLU A 222 -7.12 -4.12 5.28
C GLU A 222 -5.81 -3.33 5.31
N SER A 223 -5.17 -3.32 6.48
CA SER A 223 -3.78 -2.91 6.65
C SER A 223 -3.10 -3.91 7.60
N ALA A 224 -2.17 -4.69 7.08
CA ALA A 224 -1.56 -5.77 7.81
C ALA A 224 -0.04 -5.68 7.80
N PHE A 225 0.59 -6.32 8.76
CA PHE A 225 2.01 -6.66 8.72
C PHE A 225 2.15 -8.17 8.51
N PHE A 226 2.79 -8.54 7.41
CA PHE A 226 3.17 -9.93 7.14
C PHE A 226 4.68 -10.06 7.34
N ASN A 227 5.08 -11.08 8.10
CA ASN A 227 6.49 -11.35 8.33
C ASN A 227 7.20 -11.71 7.01
N PRO A 228 8.24 -10.96 6.60
CA PRO A 228 8.94 -11.15 5.34
C PRO A 228 9.44 -12.56 5.09
N ASP A 229 9.87 -13.28 6.13
CA ASP A 229 10.39 -14.65 6.02
C ASP A 229 9.37 -15.63 5.40
N PHE A 230 8.07 -15.36 5.59
CA PHE A 230 7.01 -16.19 5.04
C PHE A 230 6.49 -15.71 3.68
N ILE A 231 6.67 -14.43 3.34
CA ILE A 231 6.20 -13.83 2.08
C ILE A 231 7.27 -13.88 1.00
N SER A 232 8.55 -13.80 1.37
CA SER A 232 9.67 -13.83 0.43
C SER A 232 9.59 -15.00 -0.55
N ASN A 233 9.81 -14.71 -1.82
CA ASN A 233 9.78 -15.61 -2.96
C ASN A 233 8.40 -16.23 -3.31
N LYS A 234 7.34 -16.02 -2.50
CA LYS A 234 6.02 -16.62 -2.78
C LYS A 234 5.35 -16.04 -4.03
N ALA A 235 5.53 -14.74 -4.26
CA ALA A 235 5.10 -14.10 -5.51
C ALA A 235 5.86 -14.67 -6.71
N ARG A 236 7.19 -14.82 -6.59
CA ARG A 236 8.05 -15.38 -7.65
C ARG A 236 7.68 -16.82 -8.01
N ASP A 237 7.37 -17.67 -7.02
CA ASP A 237 6.93 -19.05 -7.24
C ASP A 237 5.68 -19.13 -8.14
N LEU A 238 4.84 -18.09 -8.11
CA LEU A 238 3.65 -17.95 -8.94
C LEU A 238 3.87 -17.05 -10.17
N LYS A 239 5.09 -16.60 -10.43
CA LYS A 239 5.46 -15.65 -11.50
C LYS A 239 4.71 -14.32 -11.39
N LEU A 240 4.40 -13.92 -10.17
CA LEU A 240 3.79 -12.64 -9.83
C LEU A 240 4.85 -11.64 -9.39
N HIS A 241 4.62 -10.38 -9.74
CA HIS A 241 5.36 -9.24 -9.21
C HIS A 241 4.38 -8.09 -9.03
N THR A 242 4.14 -7.69 -7.79
CA THR A 242 3.25 -6.59 -7.44
C THR A 242 3.97 -5.59 -6.55
N GLU A 243 3.52 -4.33 -6.53
CA GLU A 243 4.04 -3.30 -5.62
C GLU A 243 3.89 -3.70 -4.14
N SER A 244 2.81 -4.42 -3.81
CA SER A 244 2.58 -4.97 -2.47
C SER A 244 3.61 -6.05 -2.13
N SER A 245 3.78 -7.08 -3.00
CA SER A 245 4.73 -8.16 -2.75
C SER A 245 6.16 -7.64 -2.66
N HIS A 246 6.52 -6.65 -3.50
CA HIS A 246 7.83 -6.01 -3.47
C HIS A 246 8.16 -5.38 -2.11
N ARG A 247 7.16 -4.79 -1.44
CA ARG A 247 7.32 -4.20 -0.11
C ARG A 247 7.28 -5.24 1.00
N PHE A 248 6.29 -6.12 0.99
CA PHE A 248 6.16 -7.14 2.03
C PHE A 248 7.33 -8.13 2.08
N GLU A 249 7.91 -8.50 0.92
CA GLU A 249 9.09 -9.36 0.86
C GLU A 249 10.33 -8.75 1.55
N ARG A 250 10.42 -7.43 1.55
CA ARG A 250 11.54 -6.66 2.13
C ARG A 250 11.28 -6.19 3.54
N GLY A 251 10.03 -6.26 3.96
CA GLY A 251 9.53 -5.76 5.23
C GLY A 251 8.93 -4.35 5.11
N VAL A 252 7.83 -4.16 5.81
CA VAL A 252 7.18 -2.86 6.00
C VAL A 252 7.26 -2.48 7.47
N ASP A 253 7.08 -1.21 7.77
CA ASP A 253 7.05 -0.74 9.16
C ASP A 253 5.76 -1.23 9.84
N PHE A 254 5.88 -2.08 10.85
CA PHE A 254 4.76 -2.67 11.55
C PHE A 254 3.91 -1.64 12.33
N GLU A 255 4.49 -0.50 12.73
CA GLU A 255 3.77 0.57 13.43
C GLU A 255 2.83 1.35 12.50
N LEU A 256 3.11 1.34 11.18
CA LEU A 256 2.28 2.04 10.21
C LEU A 256 0.92 1.36 9.99
N SER A 257 0.79 0.06 10.22
CA SER A 257 -0.40 -0.71 9.84
C SER A 257 -1.71 -0.15 10.43
N THR A 258 -1.69 0.38 11.65
CA THR A 258 -2.86 1.01 12.27
C THR A 258 -3.01 2.47 11.84
N ASN A 259 -1.91 3.20 11.76
CA ASN A 259 -1.92 4.62 11.42
C ASN A 259 -2.36 4.87 9.99
N CYS A 260 -2.02 3.98 9.06
CA CYS A 260 -2.39 4.09 7.64
C CYS A 260 -3.90 4.08 7.40
N LEU A 261 -4.66 3.33 8.19
CA LEU A 261 -6.12 3.33 8.09
C LEU A 261 -6.73 4.71 8.39
N LEU A 262 -6.07 5.51 9.21
CA LEU A 262 -6.52 6.87 9.50
C LEU A 262 -6.27 7.83 8.33
N TYR A 263 -5.24 7.56 7.50
CA TYR A 263 -4.98 8.33 6.28
C TYR A 263 -6.03 8.11 5.19
N THR A 264 -6.71 6.96 5.20
CA THR A 264 -7.79 6.66 4.23
C THR A 264 -9.11 7.31 4.60
N SER A 265 -9.22 7.86 5.81
CA SER A 265 -10.45 8.50 6.27
C SER A 265 -10.62 9.87 5.60
N PRO A 266 -11.84 10.24 5.13
CA PRO A 266 -12.08 11.53 4.50
C PRO A 266 -11.71 12.67 5.44
N SER A 267 -10.87 13.58 4.95
CA SER A 267 -10.49 14.78 5.68
C SER A 267 -11.58 15.84 5.55
N PRO A 268 -11.84 16.68 6.58
CA PRO A 268 -12.72 17.82 6.46
C PRO A 268 -12.30 18.87 5.41
N ARG A 269 -11.17 18.65 4.72
CA ARG A 269 -10.71 19.50 3.61
C ARG A 269 -11.26 19.06 2.25
N ASP A 270 -11.93 17.89 2.20
CA ASP A 270 -12.49 17.31 0.98
C ASP A 270 -14.00 17.61 0.83
N SER A 271 -14.54 18.53 1.66
CA SER A 271 -15.91 19.02 1.64
C SER A 271 -16.01 20.46 1.16
#